data_b2a531a614a9cf88b8d8ee550cb2aeb2
#
_entry.id   b2a531a614a9cf88b8d8ee550cb2aeb2
#
_cell.length_a   1.000
_cell.length_b   1.000
_cell.length_c   1.000
_cell.angle_alpha   90.00
_cell.angle_beta   90.00
_cell.angle_gamma   90.00
#
_symmetry.space_group_name_H-M   'P 1'
#
loop_
_entity.id
_entity.type
_entity.pdbx_description
1 polymer ?
#
loop_
_entity_poly.entity_id
_entity_poly.type
_entity_poly.pdbx_seq_one_letter_code
_entity_poly.pdbx_strand_id
1 'polypeptide(L)'
;HGAIRDVSVRDVAITQTNFESAPVVLKADLTATGYTGQEIVAVVVDEAGKEVAREKQKVEADGKPLSFRFQFRPEKKGVSFFKVRGFPVSEESTEGTTAPEVTSTEQTLANNSRLVVVDQGAGPYRILYVGGRPNWEFKYLRRAMHDDEQVQLVGLLRIARRQPKFDFQAAGEKRTSPMFSGFDNADP
;
A
#
# COMPACT_ATOMS: atom_id res chain seq x y z
N HIS A 1 -35.76 23.75 16.29
CA HIS A 1 -34.86 23.28 15.23
C HIS A 1 -33.54 22.94 15.94
N GLY A 2 -33.23 21.64 16.06
CA GLY A 2 -31.93 21.20 16.56
C GLY A 2 -30.82 21.67 15.60
N ALA A 3 -29.68 22.10 16.14
CA ALA A 3 -28.53 22.44 15.32
C ALA A 3 -28.16 21.21 14.49
N ILE A 4 -28.00 21.39 13.18
CA ILE A 4 -27.55 20.32 12.28
C ILE A 4 -26.12 19.98 12.68
N ARG A 5 -25.89 18.71 13.01
CA ARG A 5 -24.56 18.17 13.28
C ARG A 5 -24.19 17.23 12.15
N ASP A 6 -23.05 17.43 11.54
CA ASP A 6 -22.57 16.63 10.41
C ASP A 6 -21.04 16.64 10.35
N VAL A 7 -20.45 15.46 10.27
CA VAL A 7 -19.02 15.27 9.93
C VAL A 7 -18.95 14.59 8.58
N SER A 8 -18.25 15.15 7.62
CA SER A 8 -18.14 14.55 6.29
C SER A 8 -16.71 14.49 5.79
N VAL A 9 -16.34 13.34 5.21
CA VAL A 9 -15.09 13.14 4.49
C VAL A 9 -15.25 13.70 3.08
N ARG A 10 -14.61 14.83 2.80
CA ARG A 10 -14.73 15.55 1.53
C ARG A 10 -13.82 15.01 0.46
N ASP A 11 -12.55 14.86 0.81
CA ASP A 11 -11.55 14.35 -0.12
C ASP A 11 -10.53 13.45 0.57
N VAL A 12 -10.00 12.49 -0.19
CA VAL A 12 -8.94 11.61 0.28
C VAL A 12 -7.93 11.43 -0.83
N ALA A 13 -6.70 11.84 -0.58
CA ALA A 13 -5.57 11.71 -1.49
C ALA A 13 -4.54 10.74 -0.92
N ILE A 14 -4.01 9.86 -1.78
CA ILE A 14 -2.95 8.93 -1.43
C ILE A 14 -1.68 9.30 -2.18
N THR A 15 -0.57 9.30 -1.46
CA THR A 15 0.76 9.34 -2.03
C THR A 15 1.48 8.07 -1.64
N GLN A 16 1.84 7.28 -2.63
CA GLN A 16 2.59 6.05 -2.46
C GLN A 16 3.72 5.99 -3.46
N THR A 17 4.80 5.32 -3.11
CA THR A 17 5.87 4.97 -4.03
C THR A 17 5.76 3.49 -4.34
N ASN A 18 5.98 3.12 -5.60
CA ASN A 18 5.92 1.71 -6.02
C ASN A 18 7.16 0.92 -5.57
N PHE A 19 8.10 1.57 -4.91
CA PHE A 19 9.32 0.96 -4.43
C PHE A 19 9.23 0.71 -2.94
N GLU A 20 9.48 -0.56 -2.58
CA GLU A 20 9.64 -1.07 -1.22
C GLU A 20 8.41 -0.92 -0.30
N SER A 21 8.52 -1.51 0.85
CA SER A 21 7.65 -1.32 2.01
C SER A 21 7.65 0.16 2.51
N ALA A 22 7.67 1.11 1.57
CA ALA A 22 7.59 2.51 1.88
C ALA A 22 6.23 2.82 2.52
N PRO A 23 6.20 3.67 3.53
CA PRO A 23 4.95 4.03 4.15
C PRO A 23 4.06 4.76 3.14
N VAL A 24 2.79 4.38 3.13
CA VAL A 24 1.76 5.10 2.40
C VAL A 24 1.41 6.36 3.20
N VAL A 25 1.36 7.49 2.51
CA VAL A 25 0.88 8.74 3.08
C VAL A 25 -0.53 8.99 2.55
N LEU A 26 -1.50 9.04 3.47
CA LEU A 26 -2.89 9.33 3.17
C LEU A 26 -3.23 10.69 3.77
N LYS A 27 -3.74 11.60 2.94
CA LYS A 27 -4.28 12.88 3.35
C LYS A 27 -5.80 12.83 3.22
N ALA A 28 -6.52 13.18 4.29
CA ALA A 28 -7.97 13.25 4.29
C ALA A 28 -8.41 14.65 4.70
N ASP A 29 -9.28 15.25 3.90
CA ASP A 29 -9.91 16.52 4.20
C ASP A 29 -11.36 16.28 4.65
N LEU A 30 -11.66 16.66 5.88
CA LEU A 30 -12.96 16.52 6.51
C LEU A 30 -13.59 17.89 6.76
N THR A 31 -14.90 17.94 6.82
CA THR A 31 -15.62 19.12 7.33
C THR A 31 -16.51 18.71 8.49
N ALA A 32 -16.60 19.57 9.50
CA ALA A 32 -17.46 19.37 10.65
C ALA A 32 -18.36 20.60 10.84
N THR A 33 -19.65 20.37 10.96
CA THR A 33 -20.67 21.41 11.19
C THR A 33 -21.37 21.12 12.52
N GLY A 34 -21.57 22.13 13.33
CA GLY A 34 -22.19 21.99 14.66
C GLY A 34 -21.27 21.42 15.74
N TYR A 35 -19.97 21.38 15.48
CA TYR A 35 -18.95 20.85 16.42
C TYR A 35 -17.86 21.86 16.77
N THR A 36 -18.10 23.15 16.58
CA THR A 36 -17.12 24.20 16.91
C THR A 36 -16.63 24.07 18.34
N GLY A 37 -15.32 24.08 18.54
CA GLY A 37 -14.65 23.91 19.85
C GLY A 37 -14.47 22.45 20.31
N GLN A 38 -15.07 21.48 19.61
CA GLN A 38 -14.92 20.06 19.87
C GLN A 38 -13.78 19.46 19.04
N GLU A 39 -13.34 18.26 19.42
CA GLU A 39 -12.33 17.52 18.66
C GLU A 39 -13.00 16.48 17.74
N ILE A 40 -12.55 16.42 16.51
CA ILE A 40 -12.87 15.37 15.55
C ILE A 40 -11.72 14.38 15.48
N VAL A 41 -12.07 13.11 15.54
CA VAL A 41 -11.16 11.99 15.34
C VAL A 41 -11.30 11.51 13.91
N ALA A 42 -10.19 11.37 13.21
CA ALA A 42 -10.14 10.65 11.96
C ALA A 42 -9.33 9.37 12.14
N VAL A 43 -9.86 8.25 11.68
CA VAL A 43 -9.23 6.93 11.76
C VAL A 43 -9.14 6.30 10.39
N VAL A 44 -8.09 5.52 10.18
CA VAL A 44 -7.93 4.64 9.02
C VAL A 44 -8.03 3.21 9.52
N VAL A 45 -8.94 2.43 8.95
CA VAL A 45 -9.11 1.01 9.26
C VAL A 45 -8.85 0.15 8.03
N ASP A 46 -8.34 -1.03 8.23
CA ASP A 46 -8.11 -2.03 7.18
C ASP A 46 -9.40 -2.82 6.85
N GLU A 47 -9.29 -3.79 5.94
CA GLU A 47 -10.38 -4.68 5.53
C GLU A 47 -10.98 -5.51 6.68
N ALA A 48 -10.18 -5.81 7.70
CA ALA A 48 -10.61 -6.55 8.89
C ALA A 48 -11.27 -5.64 9.94
N GLY A 49 -11.31 -4.32 9.68
CA GLY A 49 -11.80 -3.33 10.63
C GLY A 49 -10.78 -2.94 11.71
N LYS A 50 -9.53 -3.41 11.61
CA LYS A 50 -8.46 -3.05 12.53
C LYS A 50 -8.00 -1.63 12.24
N GLU A 51 -7.86 -0.82 13.28
CA GLU A 51 -7.32 0.52 13.17
C GLU A 51 -5.81 0.48 12.86
N VAL A 52 -5.41 1.18 11.80
CA VAL A 52 -4.00 1.28 11.36
C VAL A 52 -3.40 2.66 11.60
N ALA A 53 -4.22 3.69 11.67
CA ALA A 53 -3.78 5.05 12.00
C ALA A 53 -4.92 5.89 12.57
N ARG A 54 -4.57 6.86 13.43
CA ARG A 54 -5.52 7.76 14.10
C ARG A 54 -4.89 9.14 14.25
N GLU A 55 -5.72 10.17 14.07
CA GLU A 55 -5.35 11.57 14.33
C GLU A 55 -6.56 12.33 14.87
N LYS A 56 -6.32 13.35 15.71
CA LYS A 56 -7.34 14.21 16.29
C LYS A 56 -7.07 15.66 15.95
N GLN A 57 -8.11 16.40 15.61
CA GLN A 57 -8.01 17.84 15.38
C GLN A 57 -9.21 18.58 15.98
N LYS A 58 -8.95 19.78 16.52
CA LYS A 58 -9.99 20.64 17.07
C LYS A 58 -10.67 21.45 15.97
N VAL A 59 -12.00 21.51 15.99
CA VAL A 59 -12.79 22.34 15.09
C VAL A 59 -12.71 23.79 15.53
N GLU A 60 -12.02 24.64 14.76
CA GLU A 60 -11.90 26.07 15.04
C GLU A 60 -13.17 26.84 14.65
N ALA A 61 -13.76 26.49 13.52
CA ALA A 61 -14.97 27.12 12.99
C ALA A 61 -15.79 26.12 12.17
N ASP A 62 -17.11 26.30 12.17
CA ASP A 62 -18.03 25.46 11.42
C ASP A 62 -17.75 25.48 9.92
N GLY A 63 -17.72 24.29 9.32
CA GLY A 63 -17.50 24.12 7.89
C GLY A 63 -16.08 24.38 7.41
N LYS A 64 -15.15 24.76 8.31
CA LYS A 64 -13.73 24.89 7.96
C LYS A 64 -13.15 23.50 7.68
N PRO A 65 -12.41 23.32 6.58
CA PRO A 65 -11.76 22.03 6.31
C PRO A 65 -10.72 21.67 7.38
N LEU A 66 -10.77 20.43 7.82
CA LEU A 66 -9.80 19.80 8.71
C LEU A 66 -8.97 18.83 7.87
N SER A 67 -7.66 19.05 7.79
CA SER A 67 -6.77 18.20 7.01
C SER A 67 -6.01 17.24 7.92
N PHE A 68 -6.26 15.95 7.77
CA PHE A 68 -5.59 14.89 8.50
C PHE A 68 -4.54 14.23 7.60
N ARG A 69 -3.38 13.85 8.18
CA ARG A 69 -2.30 13.21 7.46
C ARG A 69 -1.87 11.94 8.17
N PHE A 70 -2.14 10.81 7.58
CA PHE A 70 -1.77 9.51 8.10
C PHE A 70 -0.56 8.95 7.37
N GLN A 71 0.27 8.25 8.12
CA GLN A 71 1.39 7.50 7.58
C GLN A 71 1.36 6.09 8.15
N PHE A 72 1.18 5.09 7.29
CA PHE A 72 1.11 3.69 7.71
C PHE A 72 1.72 2.78 6.66
N ARG A 73 2.02 1.55 7.07
CA ARG A 73 2.53 0.50 6.16
C ARG A 73 1.49 -0.58 6.04
N PRO A 74 0.96 -0.86 4.83
CA PRO A 74 0.14 -2.02 4.60
C PRO A 74 0.89 -3.31 4.93
N GLU A 75 0.23 -4.24 5.60
CA GLU A 75 0.83 -5.54 5.97
C GLU A 75 0.87 -6.50 4.76
N LYS A 76 -0.02 -6.31 3.79
CA LYS A 76 -0.17 -7.16 2.61
C LYS A 76 0.41 -6.49 1.37
N LYS A 77 1.12 -7.26 0.55
CA LYS A 77 1.55 -6.85 -0.79
C LYS A 77 0.34 -6.89 -1.75
N GLY A 78 0.36 -6.04 -2.77
CA GLY A 78 -0.70 -5.93 -3.76
C GLY A 78 -1.78 -4.92 -3.39
N VAL A 79 -2.99 -5.17 -3.85
CA VAL A 79 -4.12 -4.26 -3.62
C VAL A 79 -4.70 -4.50 -2.22
N SER A 80 -4.80 -3.43 -1.45
CA SER A 80 -5.41 -3.41 -0.11
C SER A 80 -6.44 -2.29 -0.03
N PHE A 81 -7.51 -2.54 0.69
CA PHE A 81 -8.57 -1.57 0.90
C PHE A 81 -8.52 -1.03 2.31
N PHE A 82 -8.60 0.28 2.42
CA PHE A 82 -8.67 0.98 3.69
C PHE A 82 -9.91 1.85 3.72
N LYS A 83 -10.44 2.09 4.91
CA LYS A 83 -11.59 2.96 5.11
C LYS A 83 -11.19 4.11 6.04
N VAL A 84 -11.31 5.33 5.55
CA VAL A 84 -11.18 6.53 6.39
C VAL A 84 -12.52 6.84 7.01
N ARG A 85 -12.56 7.10 8.32
CA ARG A 85 -13.77 7.48 9.06
C ARG A 85 -13.49 8.71 9.90
N GLY A 86 -14.46 9.62 9.98
CA GLY A 86 -14.42 10.79 10.85
C GLY A 86 -15.61 10.79 11.81
N PHE A 87 -15.38 11.11 13.08
CA PHE A 87 -16.41 11.22 14.10
C PHE A 87 -15.95 12.14 15.25
N PRO A 88 -16.87 12.74 16.02
CA PRO A 88 -16.51 13.53 17.18
C PRO A 88 -16.00 12.64 18.33
N VAL A 89 -15.03 13.13 19.12
CA VAL A 89 -14.51 12.40 20.29
C VAL A 89 -15.61 11.97 21.24
N SER A 90 -16.69 12.76 21.37
CA SER A 90 -17.82 12.45 22.24
C SER A 90 -18.60 11.18 21.85
N GLU A 91 -18.43 10.70 20.64
CA GLU A 91 -19.08 9.50 20.10
C GLU A 91 -18.09 8.32 19.98
N GLU A 92 -16.91 8.45 20.52
CA GLU A 92 -15.90 7.40 20.58
C GLU A 92 -16.32 6.32 21.60
N SER A 93 -16.83 5.18 21.14
CA SER A 93 -17.13 4.05 22.02
C SER A 93 -15.83 3.37 22.45
N THR A 94 -15.69 3.18 23.78
CA THR A 94 -14.45 2.72 24.44
C THR A 94 -14.28 1.19 24.42
N GLU A 95 -15.13 0.44 23.75
CA GLU A 95 -15.12 -1.02 23.81
C GLU A 95 -14.58 -1.69 22.54
N GLY A 96 -13.39 -2.26 22.68
CA GLY A 96 -12.91 -3.40 21.90
C GLY A 96 -12.27 -3.09 20.54
N THR A 97 -11.34 -3.92 20.18
CA THR A 97 -10.41 -3.96 19.02
C THR A 97 -11.08 -4.00 17.64
N THR A 98 -12.38 -3.85 17.55
CA THR A 98 -13.15 -3.71 16.31
C THR A 98 -13.49 -2.24 16.13
N ALA A 99 -13.46 -1.73 14.92
CA ALA A 99 -13.75 -0.33 14.60
C ALA A 99 -14.95 0.17 15.41
N PRO A 100 -14.83 1.31 16.12
CA PRO A 100 -15.87 1.76 17.05
C PRO A 100 -17.22 1.85 16.33
N GLU A 101 -18.21 1.16 16.87
CA GLU A 101 -19.59 1.33 16.45
C GLU A 101 -20.02 2.71 16.94
N VAL A 102 -20.10 3.64 16.00
CA VAL A 102 -20.46 5.02 16.32
C VAL A 102 -21.97 5.08 16.59
N THR A 103 -22.34 5.24 17.84
CA THR A 103 -23.71 5.63 18.21
C THR A 103 -23.86 7.12 17.90
N SER A 104 -24.21 7.44 16.66
CA SER A 104 -24.21 8.81 16.20
C SER A 104 -25.53 9.52 16.44
N THR A 105 -25.44 10.76 16.88
CA THR A 105 -26.56 11.73 16.88
C THR A 105 -26.71 12.46 15.56
N GLU A 106 -25.91 12.10 14.55
CA GLU A 106 -25.91 12.72 13.23
C GLU A 106 -27.06 12.25 12.34
N GLN A 107 -27.49 13.10 11.44
CA GLN A 107 -28.59 12.80 10.52
C GLN A 107 -28.16 11.81 9.42
N THR A 108 -26.88 11.71 9.08
CA THR A 108 -26.39 10.89 7.99
C THR A 108 -24.99 10.37 8.28
N LEU A 109 -24.84 9.03 8.35
CA LEU A 109 -23.54 8.37 8.55
C LEU A 109 -22.82 8.00 7.21
N ALA A 110 -23.52 8.18 6.09
CA ALA A 110 -23.01 7.73 4.79
C ALA A 110 -21.79 8.54 4.29
N ASN A 111 -21.71 9.81 4.67
CA ASN A 111 -20.63 10.72 4.28
C ASN A 111 -19.45 10.76 5.26
N ASN A 112 -19.58 10.10 6.41
CA ASN A 112 -18.55 10.06 7.46
C ASN A 112 -17.43 9.10 7.14
N SER A 113 -17.52 8.36 6.07
CA SER A 113 -16.48 7.41 5.67
C SER A 113 -16.23 7.38 4.18
N ARG A 114 -14.97 7.08 3.81
CA ARG A 114 -14.57 6.90 2.42
C ARG A 114 -13.65 5.70 2.27
N LEU A 115 -13.93 4.89 1.25
CA LEU A 115 -13.08 3.75 0.89
C LEU A 115 -11.90 4.25 0.06
N VAL A 116 -10.75 3.68 0.33
CA VAL A 116 -9.47 4.04 -0.26
C VAL A 116 -8.76 2.77 -0.70
N VAL A 117 -8.25 2.78 -1.92
CA VAL A 117 -7.49 1.65 -2.48
C VAL A 117 -6.01 2.01 -2.50
N VAL A 118 -5.20 1.13 -1.93
CA VAL A 118 -3.74 1.20 -1.95
C VAL A 118 -3.23 0.03 -2.75
N ASP A 119 -2.52 0.30 -3.83
CA ASP A 119 -1.87 -0.73 -4.64
C ASP A 119 -0.35 -0.63 -4.48
N GLN A 120 0.22 -1.53 -3.68
CA GLN A 120 1.67 -1.59 -3.46
C GLN A 120 2.41 -2.35 -4.57
N GLY A 121 1.70 -2.71 -5.64
CA GLY A 121 2.23 -3.52 -6.71
C GLY A 121 2.45 -4.97 -6.29
N ALA A 122 2.30 -5.88 -7.24
CA ALA A 122 2.65 -7.27 -7.05
C ALA A 122 4.14 -7.43 -7.37
N GLY A 123 5.03 -7.20 -6.38
CA GLY A 123 6.44 -7.54 -6.53
C GLY A 123 6.65 -9.05 -6.48
N PRO A 124 7.81 -9.58 -6.83
CA PRO A 124 9.02 -8.88 -7.24
C PRO A 124 9.03 -8.51 -8.73
N TYR A 125 9.66 -7.36 -9.04
CA TYR A 125 9.90 -6.96 -10.43
C TYR A 125 10.98 -7.86 -11.04
N ARG A 126 10.74 -8.38 -12.24
CA ARG A 126 11.70 -9.22 -12.95
C ARG A 126 12.49 -8.39 -13.95
N ILE A 127 13.81 -8.41 -13.82
CA ILE A 127 14.74 -7.76 -14.74
C ILE A 127 15.42 -8.84 -15.56
N LEU A 128 15.27 -8.80 -16.88
CA LEU A 128 15.99 -9.68 -17.79
C LEU A 128 17.31 -9.03 -18.20
N TYR A 129 18.42 -9.64 -17.81
CA TYR A 129 19.75 -9.28 -18.28
C TYR A 129 20.16 -10.19 -19.44
N VAL A 130 20.44 -9.62 -20.61
CA VAL A 130 20.88 -10.37 -21.78
C VAL A 130 22.36 -10.06 -22.06
N GLY A 131 23.22 -11.05 -21.96
CA GLY A 131 24.66 -10.90 -22.17
C GLY A 131 25.18 -11.79 -23.30
N GLY A 132 25.91 -11.20 -24.25
CA GLY A 132 26.56 -11.95 -25.34
C GLY A 132 27.73 -12.83 -24.90
N ARG A 133 28.21 -12.63 -23.68
CA ARG A 133 29.25 -13.43 -22.99
C ARG A 133 29.17 -13.20 -21.49
N PRO A 134 29.64 -14.15 -20.67
CA PRO A 134 29.81 -13.94 -19.24
C PRO A 134 30.74 -12.75 -18.97
N ASN A 135 30.33 -11.85 -18.11
CA ASN A 135 31.08 -10.66 -17.74
C ASN A 135 31.01 -10.41 -16.21
N TRP A 136 31.92 -9.56 -15.74
CA TRP A 136 32.00 -9.20 -14.34
C TRP A 136 30.80 -8.40 -13.88
N GLU A 137 30.24 -7.58 -14.76
CA GLU A 137 29.10 -6.73 -14.48
C GLU A 137 27.87 -7.56 -14.03
N PHE A 138 27.56 -8.62 -14.77
CA PHE A 138 26.48 -9.54 -14.39
C PHE A 138 26.74 -10.21 -13.03
N LYS A 139 27.98 -10.60 -12.75
CA LYS A 139 28.34 -11.20 -11.45
C LYS A 139 28.08 -10.25 -10.30
N TYR A 140 28.51 -8.99 -10.43
CA TYR A 140 28.29 -7.98 -9.41
C TYR A 140 26.82 -7.60 -9.27
N LEU A 141 26.12 -7.41 -10.39
CA LEU A 141 24.69 -7.12 -10.41
C LEU A 141 23.88 -8.23 -9.72
N ARG A 142 24.18 -9.50 -10.03
CA ARG A 142 23.53 -10.64 -9.38
C ARG A 142 23.80 -10.68 -7.87
N ARG A 143 25.03 -10.34 -7.45
CA ARG A 143 25.35 -10.29 -6.03
C ARG A 143 24.65 -9.15 -5.31
N ALA A 144 24.56 -7.99 -5.92
CA ALA A 144 23.89 -6.82 -5.36
C ALA A 144 22.36 -7.04 -5.19
N MET A 145 21.75 -7.82 -6.10
CA MET A 145 20.31 -8.09 -6.09
C MET A 145 19.95 -9.43 -5.45
N HIS A 146 20.92 -10.14 -4.86
CA HIS A 146 20.67 -11.48 -4.32
C HIS A 146 19.70 -11.47 -3.13
N ASP A 147 19.80 -10.47 -2.30
CA ASP A 147 19.02 -10.31 -1.07
C ASP A 147 17.85 -9.31 -1.24
N ASP A 148 17.60 -8.84 -2.47
CA ASP A 148 16.52 -7.91 -2.75
C ASP A 148 15.21 -8.68 -2.95
N GLU A 149 14.26 -8.47 -2.05
CA GLU A 149 12.94 -9.12 -2.11
C GLU A 149 12.04 -8.56 -3.22
N GLN A 150 12.38 -7.40 -3.76
CA GLN A 150 11.53 -6.67 -4.71
C GLN A 150 11.98 -6.83 -6.15
N VAL A 151 13.24 -7.17 -6.37
CA VAL A 151 13.81 -7.29 -7.69
C VAL A 151 14.40 -8.69 -7.88
N GLN A 152 13.92 -9.39 -8.91
CA GLN A 152 14.48 -10.67 -9.34
C GLN A 152 15.25 -10.47 -10.65
N LEU A 153 16.55 -10.70 -10.59
CA LEU A 153 17.41 -10.67 -11.77
C LEU A 153 17.40 -12.03 -12.46
N VAL A 154 16.99 -12.05 -13.72
CA VAL A 154 17.02 -13.22 -14.60
C VAL A 154 18.10 -12.99 -15.66
N GLY A 155 19.11 -13.84 -15.71
CA GLY A 155 20.21 -13.73 -16.66
C GLY A 155 20.06 -14.68 -17.83
N LEU A 156 20.13 -14.15 -19.05
CA LEU A 156 20.28 -14.93 -20.27
C LEU A 156 21.67 -14.66 -20.86
N LEU A 157 22.59 -15.62 -20.64
CA LEU A 157 23.98 -15.46 -21.02
C LEU A 157 24.37 -16.44 -22.12
N ARG A 158 24.99 -15.94 -23.19
CA ARG A 158 25.55 -16.79 -24.22
C ARG A 158 26.89 -17.36 -23.76
N ILE A 159 26.99 -18.68 -23.65
CA ILE A 159 28.17 -19.37 -23.14
C ILE A 159 29.05 -20.04 -24.20
N ALA A 160 28.58 -20.13 -25.45
CA ALA A 160 29.32 -20.76 -26.51
C ALA A 160 29.37 -19.91 -27.78
N ARG A 161 30.51 -19.96 -28.49
CA ARG A 161 30.72 -19.16 -29.72
C ARG A 161 30.13 -19.78 -30.98
N ARG A 162 30.28 -21.08 -31.17
CA ARG A 162 29.88 -21.75 -32.42
C ARG A 162 28.44 -22.21 -32.48
N GLN A 163 27.93 -22.68 -31.33
CA GLN A 163 26.53 -22.94 -31.19
C GLN A 163 26.02 -22.03 -30.05
N PRO A 164 25.02 -21.20 -30.30
CA PRO A 164 24.53 -20.31 -29.27
C PRO A 164 23.89 -21.16 -28.16
N LYS A 165 24.64 -21.34 -27.09
CA LYS A 165 24.15 -21.93 -25.85
C LYS A 165 23.92 -20.79 -24.87
N PHE A 166 22.73 -20.78 -24.27
CA PHE A 166 22.34 -19.79 -23.27
C PHE A 166 22.21 -20.45 -21.92
N ASP A 167 22.69 -19.79 -20.90
CA ASP A 167 22.50 -20.16 -19.51
C ASP A 167 21.45 -19.23 -18.93
N PHE A 168 20.36 -19.81 -18.44
CA PHE A 168 19.27 -19.08 -17.82
C PHE A 168 19.43 -19.17 -16.29
N GLN A 169 19.60 -18.04 -15.64
CA GLN A 169 19.81 -17.97 -14.20
C GLN A 169 18.72 -17.12 -13.56
N ALA A 170 17.80 -17.78 -12.85
CA ALA A 170 16.80 -17.12 -12.04
C ALA A 170 17.24 -17.08 -10.56
N ALA A 171 16.76 -16.10 -9.82
CA ALA A 171 16.98 -16.01 -8.39
C ALA A 171 16.24 -17.14 -7.67
N GLY A 172 16.90 -17.85 -6.75
CA GLY A 172 16.26 -18.86 -5.90
C GLY A 172 16.20 -20.28 -6.47
N GLU A 173 16.51 -20.51 -7.73
CA GLU A 173 16.53 -21.87 -8.30
C GLU A 173 17.87 -22.56 -8.06
N LYS A 174 17.80 -23.81 -7.56
CA LYS A 174 18.95 -24.71 -7.63
C LYS A 174 19.29 -24.93 -9.10
N ARG A 175 20.57 -24.78 -9.43
CA ARG A 175 21.15 -25.03 -10.75
C ARG A 175 20.70 -26.40 -11.30
N THR A 176 19.52 -26.45 -11.88
CA THR A 176 19.17 -27.53 -12.80
C THR A 176 19.71 -27.14 -14.15
N SER A 177 20.32 -28.09 -14.83
CA SER A 177 21.02 -27.87 -16.08
C SER A 177 20.15 -27.08 -17.07
N PRO A 178 20.61 -26.04 -17.51
CA PRO A 178 19.70 -24.92 -17.64
C PRO A 178 19.68 -24.34 -18.97
N MET A 179 19.96 -25.10 -19.95
CA MET A 179 19.81 -24.61 -21.31
C MET A 179 18.36 -24.39 -21.71
N PHE A 180 17.43 -24.97 -20.96
CA PHE A 180 16.03 -25.01 -21.33
C PHE A 180 15.05 -25.03 -20.14
N SER A 181 15.46 -24.76 -18.91
CA SER A 181 14.48 -24.58 -17.82
C SER A 181 13.58 -23.38 -18.13
N GLY A 182 12.37 -23.68 -18.49
CA GLY A 182 11.40 -22.75 -19.08
C GLY A 182 11.03 -23.08 -20.51
N PHE A 183 11.74 -24.03 -21.14
CA PHE A 183 11.40 -24.62 -22.43
C PHE A 183 11.23 -26.13 -22.31
N ASP A 184 10.90 -26.61 -21.14
CA ASP A 184 10.83 -28.06 -20.80
C ASP A 184 9.74 -28.82 -21.59
N ASN A 185 8.94 -28.13 -22.40
CA ASN A 185 7.98 -28.72 -23.31
C ASN A 185 8.47 -28.78 -24.77
N ALA A 186 9.69 -28.45 -25.03
CA ALA A 186 10.30 -28.76 -26.31
C ALA A 186 10.74 -30.24 -26.28
N ASP A 187 9.79 -31.13 -26.52
CA ASP A 187 10.09 -32.49 -26.93
C ASP A 187 11.04 -32.46 -28.12
N PRO A 188 12.01 -33.35 -28.16
CA PRO A 188 13.03 -33.39 -29.21
C PRO A 188 12.44 -33.75 -30.58
#